data_b167f49876ab2ceadfbe61d7482b865e
#
_entry.id   b167f49876ab2ceadfbe61d7482b865e
#
_cell.length_a   1.000
_cell.length_b   1.000
_cell.length_c   1.000
_cell.angle_alpha   90.00
_cell.angle_beta   90.00
_cell.angle_gamma   90.00
#
_symmetry.space_group_name_H-M   'P 1'
#
loop_
_entity.id
_entity.type
_entity.pdbx_description
1 polymer ?
#
loop_
_entity_poly.entity_id
_entity_poly.type
_entity_poly.pdbx_seq_one_letter_code
_entity_poly.pdbx_strand_id
1 'polypeptide(L)'
;YEDGIYTIECKMTTESEEEYEFTYVGPIPFYNRAGEGEMSNLTDNVEISGLTQGMALYEPEAFTTTSDLYMVILAGEDYDLETNFGQADALQISVNVTPGSNDGIPTGTYTIVDMNEVDDLEPETAIAGLYEYGGYYGTWYYSTGKHIESAMKEGTVEIENEGLDFYTINATFKDGYGHQVKASYSGKLLF
;
A
#
# COMPACT_ATOMS: atom_id res chain seq x y z
N TYR A 1 -13.86 -19.36 -23.94
CA TYR A 1 -12.44 -19.01 -23.83
C TYR A 1 -11.66 -19.69 -24.94
N GLU A 2 -11.10 -18.93 -25.84
CA GLU A 2 -10.20 -19.42 -26.90
C GLU A 2 -9.01 -18.44 -27.01
N ASP A 3 -7.80 -18.96 -27.16
CA ASP A 3 -6.56 -18.20 -27.39
C ASP A 3 -6.28 -17.03 -26.42
N GLY A 4 -6.63 -17.19 -25.15
CA GLY A 4 -6.44 -16.12 -24.15
C GLY A 4 -7.52 -15.03 -24.15
N ILE A 5 -8.54 -15.17 -25.01
CA ILE A 5 -9.67 -14.24 -25.10
C ILE A 5 -10.87 -14.81 -24.32
N TYR A 6 -11.41 -14.01 -23.43
CA TYR A 6 -12.62 -14.31 -22.68
C TYR A 6 -13.82 -13.58 -23.31
N THR A 7 -14.93 -14.29 -23.42
CA THR A 7 -16.23 -13.68 -23.67
C THR A 7 -17.04 -13.83 -22.39
N ILE A 8 -17.42 -12.72 -21.81
CA ILE A 8 -18.26 -12.69 -20.60
C ILE A 8 -19.55 -11.98 -20.96
N GLU A 9 -20.65 -12.68 -20.81
CA GLU A 9 -21.99 -12.12 -20.93
C GLU A 9 -22.57 -11.95 -19.53
N CYS A 10 -23.01 -10.76 -19.20
CA CYS A 10 -23.59 -10.43 -17.91
C CYS A 10 -24.99 -9.86 -18.11
N LYS A 11 -25.95 -10.39 -17.38
CA LYS A 11 -27.31 -9.86 -17.30
C LYS A 11 -27.57 -9.43 -15.86
N MET A 12 -28.04 -8.22 -15.69
CA MET A 12 -28.37 -7.67 -14.39
C MET A 12 -29.79 -7.08 -14.44
N THR A 13 -30.53 -7.28 -13.38
CA THR A 13 -31.86 -6.65 -13.17
C THR A 13 -31.76 -5.75 -11.95
N THR A 14 -32.19 -4.50 -12.08
CA THR A 14 -32.25 -3.56 -10.96
C THR A 14 -33.47 -3.83 -10.07
N GLU A 15 -33.52 -3.20 -8.90
CA GLU A 15 -34.70 -3.24 -8.04
C GLU A 15 -35.96 -2.64 -8.69
N SER A 16 -35.78 -1.78 -9.71
CA SER A 16 -36.83 -1.20 -10.54
C SER A 16 -37.25 -2.07 -11.72
N GLU A 17 -36.78 -3.35 -11.76
CA GLU A 17 -37.04 -4.33 -12.81
C GLU A 17 -36.47 -3.93 -14.21
N GLU A 18 -35.51 -3.00 -14.26
CA GLU A 18 -34.81 -2.70 -15.50
C GLU A 18 -33.71 -3.72 -15.75
N GLU A 19 -33.63 -4.22 -16.98
CA GLU A 19 -32.64 -5.22 -17.40
C GLU A 19 -31.48 -4.56 -18.15
N TYR A 20 -30.26 -4.95 -17.81
CA TYR A 20 -29.03 -4.53 -18.49
C TYR A 20 -28.27 -5.75 -18.94
N GLU A 21 -27.79 -5.72 -20.17
CA GLU A 21 -26.92 -6.75 -20.73
C GLU A 21 -25.58 -6.13 -21.11
N PHE A 22 -24.50 -6.78 -20.69
CA PHE A 22 -23.13 -6.40 -21.04
C PHE A 22 -22.40 -7.58 -21.65
N THR A 23 -21.61 -7.32 -22.68
CA THR A 23 -20.69 -8.31 -23.22
C THR A 23 -19.29 -7.74 -23.19
N TYR A 24 -18.37 -8.46 -22.57
CA TYR A 24 -16.94 -8.23 -22.65
C TYR A 24 -16.29 -9.27 -23.53
N VAL A 25 -15.46 -8.85 -24.46
CA VAL A 25 -14.62 -9.75 -25.29
C VAL A 25 -13.20 -9.22 -25.25
N GLY A 26 -12.30 -9.95 -24.61
CA GLY A 26 -10.91 -9.53 -24.50
C GLY A 26 -10.08 -10.42 -23.58
N PRO A 27 -8.79 -10.13 -23.46
CA PRO A 27 -7.92 -10.82 -22.53
C PRO A 27 -8.26 -10.40 -21.09
N ILE A 28 -8.29 -11.36 -20.17
CA ILE A 28 -8.33 -11.07 -18.73
C ILE A 28 -6.97 -11.48 -18.18
N PRO A 29 -6.17 -10.55 -17.70
CA PRO A 29 -4.94 -10.89 -17.00
C PRO A 29 -5.29 -11.53 -15.66
N PHE A 30 -4.82 -12.73 -15.41
CA PHE A 30 -4.90 -13.38 -14.11
C PHE A 30 -3.56 -13.21 -13.39
N TYR A 31 -3.60 -12.58 -12.24
CA TYR A 31 -2.45 -12.53 -11.35
C TYR A 31 -2.51 -13.74 -10.43
N ASN A 32 -1.43 -14.51 -10.39
CA ASN A 32 -1.33 -15.62 -9.45
C ASN A 32 -1.09 -15.06 -8.05
N ARG A 33 -2.16 -14.95 -7.27
CA ARG A 33 -2.11 -14.61 -5.84
C ARG A 33 -2.14 -15.87 -4.95
N ALA A 34 -1.97 -17.06 -5.53
CA ALA A 34 -2.01 -18.34 -4.82
C ALA A 34 -0.64 -18.75 -4.24
N GLY A 35 0.29 -17.86 -4.10
CA GLY A 35 1.50 -18.08 -3.29
C GLY A 35 1.13 -18.05 -1.82
N GLU A 36 1.50 -19.05 -1.08
CA GLU A 36 1.26 -19.35 0.32
C GLU A 36 1.41 -18.13 1.28
N GLY A 37 0.47 -17.17 1.23
CA GLY A 37 0.50 -15.97 2.06
C GLY A 37 1.43 -14.85 1.60
N GLU A 38 2.27 -15.06 0.58
CA GLU A 38 3.19 -14.08 0.03
C GLU A 38 2.51 -13.22 -1.04
N MET A 39 1.81 -12.21 -0.66
CA MET A 39 1.05 -11.34 -1.55
C MET A 39 1.98 -10.40 -2.34
N SER A 40 2.80 -10.98 -3.21
CA SER A 40 3.74 -10.26 -4.07
C SER A 40 3.84 -10.91 -5.44
N ASN A 41 3.90 -10.09 -6.48
CA ASN A 41 4.22 -10.51 -7.83
C ASN A 41 5.52 -9.86 -8.35
N LEU A 42 6.37 -9.38 -7.45
CA LEU A 42 7.71 -8.95 -7.81
C LEU A 42 8.53 -10.13 -8.34
N THR A 43 9.35 -9.86 -9.34
CA THR A 43 10.32 -10.81 -9.91
C THR A 43 11.77 -10.38 -9.69
N ASP A 44 11.98 -9.11 -9.33
CA ASP A 44 13.29 -8.50 -9.18
C ASP A 44 13.25 -7.40 -8.11
N ASN A 45 14.43 -6.96 -7.68
CA ASN A 45 14.55 -5.78 -6.82
C ASN A 45 14.09 -4.52 -7.54
N VAL A 46 13.47 -3.61 -6.79
CA VAL A 46 12.94 -2.34 -7.31
C VAL A 46 13.56 -1.18 -6.55
N GLU A 47 13.99 -0.15 -7.28
CA GLU A 47 14.29 1.18 -6.75
C GLU A 47 13.26 2.15 -7.30
N ILE A 48 12.37 2.65 -6.44
CA ILE A 48 11.32 3.56 -6.83
C ILE A 48 11.93 4.96 -6.94
N SER A 49 11.88 5.50 -8.14
CA SER A 49 12.29 6.88 -8.42
C SER A 49 11.07 7.72 -8.83
N GLY A 50 11.07 9.00 -8.50
CA GLY A 50 10.02 9.90 -8.94
C GLY A 50 8.78 9.96 -8.04
N LEU A 51 8.91 9.61 -6.76
CA LEU A 51 7.91 9.93 -5.75
C LEU A 51 7.90 11.46 -5.55
N THR A 52 6.82 12.11 -5.92
CA THR A 52 6.71 13.59 -5.97
C THR A 52 5.60 14.12 -5.09
N GLN A 53 4.73 13.27 -4.61
CA GLN A 53 3.60 13.63 -3.76
C GLN A 53 3.39 12.61 -2.65
N GLY A 54 2.78 13.06 -1.56
CA GLY A 54 2.48 12.21 -0.42
C GLY A 54 1.33 12.72 0.41
N MET A 55 0.65 11.80 1.07
CA MET A 55 -0.38 12.09 2.06
C MET A 55 -0.19 11.20 3.29
N ALA A 56 -0.72 11.64 4.41
CA ALA A 56 -0.76 10.86 5.64
C ALA A 56 -2.14 10.96 6.28
N LEU A 57 -2.67 9.83 6.70
CA LEU A 57 -3.92 9.74 7.47
C LEU A 57 -3.58 9.26 8.88
N TYR A 58 -4.03 10.02 9.87
CA TYR A 58 -3.90 9.66 11.28
C TYR A 58 -5.14 8.91 11.76
N GLU A 59 -4.92 7.74 12.34
CA GLU A 59 -5.97 6.87 12.87
C GLU A 59 -5.62 6.50 14.33
N PRO A 60 -6.26 7.12 15.32
CA PRO A 60 -6.01 6.79 16.72
C PRO A 60 -6.56 5.40 17.03
N GLU A 61 -5.80 4.60 17.79
CA GLU A 61 -6.21 3.27 18.26
C GLU A 61 -6.74 2.35 17.14
N ALA A 62 -6.17 2.43 15.92
CA ALA A 62 -6.68 1.72 14.74
C ALA A 62 -6.70 0.19 14.91
N PHE A 63 -5.66 -0.38 15.51
CA PHE A 63 -5.51 -1.82 15.71
C PHE A 63 -5.23 -2.20 17.18
N THR A 64 -4.73 -1.28 17.99
CA THR A 64 -4.32 -1.50 19.36
C THR A 64 -4.48 -0.21 20.18
N THR A 65 -4.42 -0.29 21.50
CA THR A 65 -4.40 0.88 22.40
C THR A 65 -2.99 1.30 22.79
N THR A 66 -1.95 0.57 22.39
CA THR A 66 -0.54 0.87 22.70
C THR A 66 0.07 1.83 21.72
N SER A 67 -0.50 1.95 20.51
CA SER A 67 -0.06 2.89 19.49
C SER A 67 -1.23 3.46 18.67
N ASP A 68 -0.99 4.63 18.09
CA ASP A 68 -1.81 5.20 17.02
C ASP A 68 -1.15 4.92 15.67
N LEU A 69 -1.92 5.00 14.60
CA LEU A 69 -1.46 4.70 13.25
C LEU A 69 -1.35 5.95 12.38
N TYR A 70 -0.30 6.05 11.61
CA TYR A 70 -0.28 6.84 10.38
C TYR A 70 -0.22 5.94 9.16
N MET A 71 -1.19 6.06 8.27
CA MET A 71 -1.11 5.51 6.93
C MET A 71 -0.54 6.57 5.99
N VAL A 72 0.66 6.34 5.47
CA VAL A 72 1.38 7.22 4.55
C VAL A 72 1.28 6.64 3.15
N ILE A 73 0.91 7.46 2.17
CA ILE A 73 0.95 7.12 0.75
C ILE A 73 1.92 8.07 0.06
N LEU A 74 2.96 7.52 -0.55
CA LEU A 74 3.92 8.24 -1.39
C LEU A 74 3.73 7.79 -2.83
N ALA A 75 3.66 8.73 -3.77
CA ALA A 75 3.37 8.39 -5.15
C ALA A 75 4.08 9.30 -6.17
N GLY A 76 4.20 8.80 -7.38
CA GLY A 76 4.61 9.59 -8.54
C GLY A 76 3.50 10.52 -9.05
N GLU A 77 3.85 11.43 -9.96
CA GLU A 77 2.96 12.51 -10.44
C GLU A 77 1.65 12.00 -11.09
N ASP A 78 1.71 10.84 -11.77
CA ASP A 78 0.54 10.25 -12.45
C ASP A 78 -0.34 9.39 -11.52
N TYR A 79 -0.30 9.62 -10.23
CA TYR A 79 -1.13 8.98 -9.22
C TYR A 79 -2.04 10.00 -8.54
N ASP A 80 -3.31 9.70 -8.45
CA ASP A 80 -4.30 10.53 -7.77
C ASP A 80 -4.46 10.03 -6.32
N LEU A 81 -4.02 10.83 -5.37
CA LEU A 81 -4.07 10.52 -3.94
C LEU A 81 -5.50 10.53 -3.37
N GLU A 82 -6.46 11.26 -3.99
CA GLU A 82 -7.85 11.31 -3.52
C GLU A 82 -8.60 10.03 -3.87
N THR A 83 -8.35 9.50 -5.07
CA THR A 83 -9.01 8.29 -5.56
C THR A 83 -8.19 7.02 -5.31
N ASN A 84 -6.94 7.16 -4.84
CA ASN A 84 -5.99 6.07 -4.67
C ASN A 84 -5.76 5.28 -5.97
N PHE A 85 -5.68 5.97 -7.09
CA PHE A 85 -5.55 5.36 -8.40
C PHE A 85 -4.63 6.15 -9.32
N GLY A 86 -3.87 5.45 -10.18
CA GLY A 86 -3.01 6.06 -11.18
C GLY A 86 -2.06 5.06 -11.83
N GLN A 87 -1.24 5.55 -12.78
CA GLN A 87 -0.29 4.70 -13.52
C GLN A 87 1.12 4.71 -12.91
N ALA A 88 1.39 5.64 -12.00
CA ALA A 88 2.69 5.78 -11.34
C ALA A 88 2.94 4.68 -10.29
N ASP A 89 4.19 4.60 -9.87
CA ASP A 89 4.58 3.83 -8.69
C ASP A 89 4.02 4.50 -7.42
N ALA A 90 3.52 3.71 -6.48
CA ALA A 90 3.04 4.17 -5.18
C ALA A 90 3.50 3.24 -4.07
N LEU A 91 3.79 3.81 -2.91
CA LEU A 91 4.20 3.11 -1.70
C LEU A 91 3.27 3.51 -0.56
N GLN A 92 2.52 2.54 -0.04
CA GLN A 92 1.75 2.68 1.20
C GLN A 92 2.60 2.19 2.37
N ILE A 93 2.64 2.95 3.44
CA ILE A 93 3.39 2.60 4.66
C ILE A 93 2.48 2.86 5.86
N SER A 94 2.26 1.85 6.69
CA SER A 94 1.52 1.99 7.95
C SER A 94 2.49 1.97 9.12
N VAL A 95 2.67 3.12 9.78
CA VAL A 95 3.59 3.26 10.92
C VAL A 95 2.84 3.47 12.22
N ASN A 96 3.29 2.78 13.26
CA ASN A 96 2.76 2.91 14.62
C ASN A 96 3.54 3.98 15.37
N VAL A 97 2.82 4.91 15.95
CA VAL A 97 3.38 6.05 16.69
C VAL A 97 2.86 6.07 18.13
N THR A 98 3.53 6.81 19.01
CA THR A 98 3.04 6.98 20.38
C THR A 98 1.62 7.57 20.39
N PRO A 99 0.69 7.03 21.22
CA PRO A 99 -0.65 7.55 21.31
C PRO A 99 -0.71 9.05 21.56
N GLY A 100 -1.57 9.75 20.79
CA GLY A 100 -1.72 11.19 20.83
C GLY A 100 -0.74 11.97 19.95
N SER A 101 0.08 11.32 19.14
CA SER A 101 0.99 11.96 18.17
C SER A 101 0.25 12.49 16.94
N ASN A 102 -0.74 13.38 17.13
CA ASN A 102 -1.60 13.92 16.08
C ASN A 102 -1.04 15.19 15.39
N ASP A 103 0.13 15.67 15.81
CA ASP A 103 0.79 16.85 15.24
C ASP A 103 1.74 16.51 14.07
N GLY A 104 1.65 15.28 13.57
CA GLY A 104 2.47 14.74 12.49
C GLY A 104 3.27 13.51 12.91
N ILE A 105 3.88 12.86 11.92
CA ILE A 105 4.65 11.63 12.13
C ILE A 105 5.96 11.99 12.85
N PRO A 106 6.26 11.39 14.02
CA PRO A 106 7.53 11.63 14.71
C PRO A 106 8.75 11.19 13.87
N THR A 107 9.85 11.94 13.99
CA THR A 107 11.15 11.49 13.45
C THR A 107 11.57 10.19 14.12
N GLY A 108 11.92 9.18 13.31
CA GLY A 108 12.32 7.87 13.82
C GLY A 108 12.59 6.84 12.73
N THR A 109 13.00 5.66 13.18
CA THR A 109 13.13 4.47 12.32
C THR A 109 12.05 3.48 12.70
N TYR A 110 11.21 3.14 11.75
CA TYR A 110 10.09 2.23 11.94
C TYR A 110 10.42 0.89 11.29
N THR A 111 10.39 -0.18 12.08
CA THR A 111 10.72 -1.53 11.61
C THR A 111 9.45 -2.31 11.31
N ILE A 112 9.39 -2.99 10.18
CA ILE A 112 8.22 -3.82 9.82
C ILE A 112 8.11 -4.99 10.82
N VAL A 113 6.88 -5.17 11.32
CA VAL A 113 6.44 -6.30 12.14
C VAL A 113 5.18 -6.92 11.54
N ASP A 114 5.05 -8.24 11.64
CA ASP A 114 3.80 -8.92 11.29
C ASP A 114 2.86 -8.83 12.51
N MET A 115 1.71 -8.19 12.34
CA MET A 115 0.73 -8.01 13.40
C MET A 115 0.16 -9.34 13.94
N ASN A 116 0.29 -10.44 13.19
CA ASN A 116 -0.12 -11.77 13.63
C ASN A 116 0.95 -12.51 14.45
N GLU A 117 2.19 -11.99 14.45
CA GLU A 117 3.33 -12.60 15.15
C GLU A 117 3.76 -11.83 16.42
N VAL A 118 3.17 -10.65 16.66
CA VAL A 118 3.46 -9.84 17.85
C VAL A 118 2.25 -9.78 18.78
N ASP A 119 2.50 -9.67 20.07
CA ASP A 119 1.42 -9.55 21.06
C ASP A 119 0.70 -8.20 20.99
N ASP A 120 1.43 -7.15 20.59
CA ASP A 120 0.90 -5.79 20.44
C ASP A 120 1.70 -4.99 19.42
N LEU A 121 1.13 -3.89 18.90
CA LEU A 121 1.78 -3.00 17.96
C LEU A 121 2.37 -1.81 18.70
N GLU A 122 3.66 -1.90 18.97
CA GLU A 122 4.39 -0.86 19.69
C GLU A 122 4.74 0.34 18.78
N PRO A 123 4.91 1.56 19.34
CA PRO A 123 5.49 2.68 18.60
C PRO A 123 6.85 2.34 17.96
N GLU A 124 7.24 3.10 16.92
CA GLU A 124 8.45 2.86 16.10
C GLU A 124 8.44 1.53 15.34
N THR A 125 7.26 0.95 15.13
CA THR A 125 7.07 -0.18 14.21
C THR A 125 6.28 0.23 12.99
N ALA A 126 6.39 -0.56 11.91
CA ALA A 126 5.55 -0.48 10.73
C ALA A 126 4.84 -1.83 10.53
N ILE A 127 3.63 -1.80 10.00
CA ILE A 127 2.84 -3.01 9.82
C ILE A 127 3.21 -3.68 8.50
N ALA A 128 3.51 -4.99 8.53
CA ALA A 128 3.69 -5.80 7.33
C ALA A 128 2.44 -5.78 6.45
N GLY A 129 2.62 -5.80 5.13
CA GLY A 129 1.50 -5.83 4.20
C GLY A 129 0.67 -7.10 4.35
N LEU A 130 -0.64 -6.96 4.47
CA LEU A 130 -1.59 -8.07 4.54
C LEU A 130 -2.88 -7.72 3.78
N TYR A 131 -3.59 -8.74 3.32
CA TYR A 131 -4.89 -8.58 2.67
C TYR A 131 -5.92 -9.39 3.44
N GLU A 132 -6.81 -8.70 4.11
CA GLU A 132 -7.88 -9.31 4.89
C GLU A 132 -9.21 -8.57 4.67
N TYR A 133 -10.32 -9.25 4.83
CA TYR A 133 -11.67 -8.68 4.71
C TYR A 133 -11.92 -7.86 3.44
N GLY A 134 -11.20 -8.16 2.34
CA GLY A 134 -11.31 -7.44 1.07
C GLY A 134 -10.52 -6.13 1.01
N GLY A 135 -9.66 -5.82 1.99
CA GLY A 135 -8.83 -4.63 2.08
C GLY A 135 -7.33 -4.89 2.16
N TYR A 136 -6.56 -3.91 1.75
CA TYR A 136 -5.10 -3.89 1.86
C TYR A 136 -4.72 -3.11 3.12
N TYR A 137 -4.02 -3.77 4.03
CA TYR A 137 -3.52 -3.18 5.27
C TYR A 137 -2.00 -3.24 5.32
N GLY A 138 -1.40 -2.36 6.11
CA GLY A 138 0.05 -2.35 6.31
C GLY A 138 0.83 -1.74 5.14
N THR A 139 2.01 -2.27 4.88
CA THR A 139 3.00 -1.69 3.95
C THR A 139 3.00 -2.41 2.60
N TRP A 140 2.78 -1.64 1.52
CA TRP A 140 2.60 -2.16 0.18
C TRP A 140 3.31 -1.32 -0.87
N TYR A 141 3.85 -1.98 -1.89
CA TYR A 141 4.28 -1.35 -3.13
C TYR A 141 3.29 -1.67 -4.25
N TYR A 142 2.89 -0.63 -4.98
CA TYR A 142 1.99 -0.72 -6.13
C TYR A 142 2.64 -0.08 -7.35
N SER A 143 2.43 -0.67 -8.51
CA SER A 143 2.73 -0.07 -9.80
C SER A 143 1.67 -0.51 -10.80
N THR A 144 0.61 0.26 -10.93
CA THR A 144 -0.52 -0.07 -11.79
C THR A 144 -0.08 -0.19 -13.26
N GLY A 145 0.79 0.71 -13.72
CA GLY A 145 1.33 0.68 -15.07
C GLY A 145 2.19 -0.55 -15.39
N LYS A 146 2.79 -1.18 -14.36
CA LYS A 146 3.58 -2.40 -14.46
C LYS A 146 2.82 -3.64 -13.98
N HIS A 147 1.59 -3.45 -13.49
CA HIS A 147 0.77 -4.50 -12.89
C HIS A 147 1.44 -5.18 -11.68
N ILE A 148 2.11 -4.39 -10.84
CA ILE A 148 2.77 -4.88 -9.63
C ILE A 148 1.93 -4.53 -8.42
N GLU A 149 1.76 -5.54 -7.56
CA GLU A 149 1.26 -5.42 -6.19
C GLU A 149 2.15 -6.29 -5.32
N SER A 150 2.69 -5.70 -4.26
CA SER A 150 3.62 -6.42 -3.40
C SER A 150 3.48 -5.99 -1.94
N ALA A 151 3.11 -6.95 -1.09
CA ALA A 151 3.13 -6.78 0.35
C ALA A 151 4.58 -6.78 0.85
N MET A 152 4.96 -5.75 1.59
CA MET A 152 6.26 -5.69 2.25
C MET A 152 6.20 -6.44 3.58
N LYS A 153 7.13 -7.38 3.78
CA LYS A 153 7.15 -8.29 4.94
C LYS A 153 8.27 -7.99 5.92
N GLU A 154 9.33 -7.39 5.45
CA GLU A 154 10.51 -7.06 6.25
C GLU A 154 11.08 -5.70 5.83
N GLY A 155 11.84 -5.08 6.74
CA GLY A 155 12.62 -3.89 6.45
C GLY A 155 12.33 -2.73 7.37
N THR A 156 12.78 -1.54 6.96
CA THR A 156 12.69 -0.33 7.76
C THR A 156 12.32 0.87 6.89
N VAL A 157 11.68 1.84 7.53
CA VAL A 157 11.54 3.19 6.99
C VAL A 157 12.10 4.19 8.00
N GLU A 158 12.97 5.06 7.52
CA GLU A 158 13.50 6.20 8.26
C GLU A 158 12.68 7.43 7.87
N ILE A 159 12.11 8.11 8.86
CA ILE A 159 11.29 9.31 8.68
C ILE A 159 11.94 10.45 9.44
N GLU A 160 12.23 11.53 8.74
CA GLU A 160 12.66 12.81 9.32
C GLU A 160 11.54 13.83 9.13
N ASN A 161 10.99 14.34 10.24
CA ASN A 161 10.00 15.40 10.25
C ASN A 161 10.75 16.74 10.36
N GLU A 162 10.79 17.49 9.27
CA GLU A 162 11.49 18.78 9.17
C GLU A 162 10.60 19.96 9.59
N GLY A 163 9.34 19.67 9.99
CA GLY A 163 8.35 20.67 10.35
C GLY A 163 7.58 21.25 9.17
N LEU A 164 6.45 21.91 9.45
CA LEU A 164 5.57 22.50 8.43
C LEU A 164 5.11 21.48 7.37
N ASP A 165 4.82 20.26 7.81
CA ASP A 165 4.40 19.13 6.99
C ASP A 165 5.47 18.64 5.99
N PHE A 166 6.72 19.07 6.12
CA PHE A 166 7.82 18.64 5.27
C PHE A 166 8.56 17.45 5.87
N TYR A 167 8.73 16.41 5.07
CA TYR A 167 9.30 15.12 5.48
C TYR A 167 10.35 14.63 4.50
N THR A 168 11.41 14.03 5.04
CA THR A 168 12.31 13.15 4.30
C THR A 168 12.08 11.72 4.75
N ILE A 169 11.76 10.84 3.80
CA ILE A 169 11.38 9.44 4.05
C ILE A 169 12.26 8.53 3.18
N ASN A 170 13.01 7.62 3.83
CA ASN A 170 13.84 6.62 3.17
C ASN A 170 13.39 5.22 3.58
N ALA A 171 12.95 4.43 2.62
CA ALA A 171 12.45 3.08 2.86
C ALA A 171 13.34 2.03 2.21
N THR A 172 13.55 0.93 2.93
CA THR A 172 14.20 -0.28 2.41
C THR A 172 13.42 -1.47 2.92
N PHE A 173 12.62 -2.07 2.06
CA PHE A 173 11.73 -3.17 2.38
C PHE A 173 12.06 -4.41 1.56
N LYS A 174 11.52 -5.55 1.99
CA LYS A 174 11.49 -6.79 1.22
C LYS A 174 10.09 -7.38 1.23
N ASP A 175 9.74 -8.00 0.10
CA ASP A 175 8.57 -8.86 0.02
C ASP A 175 8.84 -10.24 0.67
N GLY A 176 7.84 -11.10 0.72
CA GLY A 176 7.98 -12.43 1.27
C GLY A 176 8.86 -13.39 0.45
N TYR A 177 9.20 -13.03 -0.78
CA TYR A 177 10.17 -13.78 -1.60
C TYR A 177 11.60 -13.25 -1.48
N GLY A 178 11.79 -12.16 -0.74
CA GLY A 178 13.09 -11.52 -0.50
C GLY A 178 13.49 -10.49 -1.55
N HIS A 179 12.62 -10.13 -2.49
CA HIS A 179 12.89 -9.02 -3.41
C HIS A 179 12.86 -7.69 -2.64
N GLN A 180 13.86 -6.87 -2.90
CA GLN A 180 14.03 -5.60 -2.21
C GLN A 180 13.30 -4.47 -2.95
N VAL A 181 12.59 -3.63 -2.19
CA VAL A 181 12.02 -2.36 -2.65
C VAL A 181 12.70 -1.24 -1.88
N LYS A 182 13.33 -0.30 -2.62
CA LYS A 182 13.89 0.93 -2.06
C LYS A 182 13.12 2.13 -2.56
N ALA A 183 12.89 3.09 -1.69
CA ALA A 183 12.23 4.35 -2.02
C ALA A 183 12.82 5.51 -1.23
N SER A 184 12.84 6.68 -1.84
CA SER A 184 13.19 7.93 -1.21
C SER A 184 12.16 9.00 -1.59
N TYR A 185 11.74 9.77 -0.60
CA TYR A 185 10.83 10.90 -0.77
C TYR A 185 11.34 12.09 0.04
N SER A 186 11.26 13.29 -0.51
CA SER A 186 11.48 14.53 0.23
C SER A 186 10.47 15.57 -0.26
N GLY A 187 9.55 15.97 0.61
CA GLY A 187 8.47 16.86 0.25
C GLY A 187 7.43 17.03 1.35
N LYS A 188 6.35 17.73 1.03
CA LYS A 188 5.21 17.89 1.94
C LYS A 188 4.30 16.68 1.90
N LEU A 189 3.83 16.24 3.07
CA LEU A 189 2.69 15.37 3.20
C LEU A 189 1.41 16.20 3.36
N LEU A 190 0.34 15.77 2.71
CA LEU A 190 -1.02 16.25 2.97
C LEU A 190 -1.59 15.47 4.16
N PHE A 191 -2.23 16.15 5.10
CA PHE A 191 -2.87 15.57 6.28
C PHE A 191 -4.37 15.79 6.25
#